data_06e109e65556b840c1d6e9e1699cfd8a
#
_entry.id   06e109e65556b840c1d6e9e1699cfd8a
#
_cell.length_a   1.000
_cell.length_b   1.000
_cell.length_c   1.000
_cell.angle_alpha   90.00
_cell.angle_beta   90.00
_cell.angle_gamma   90.00
#
_symmetry.space_group_name_H-M   'P 1'
#
loop_
_entity.id
_entity.type
_entity.pdbx_description
1 polymer ?
#
loop_
_entity_poly.entity_id
_entity_poly.type
_entity_poly.pdbx_seq_one_letter_code
_entity_poly.pdbx_strand_id
1 'polypeptide(L)'
;MGFDTSDDACVYRITDEIAAIHTVDFFTPIVDDPFWFGQIAAANALSDVYAMGGRPAVAMNLLCVPGCLSQETIRKILEGGHQKAVEAGCVIAGGHTIQDDEPKYGLCVTGYVHPDKALRNVGARPGDALVLTKPLGTGVLTTAAKADLLEPEQYDRLVHSMARLNAHAAEAVSQCPEIHACTDVTGFGLLGHADEMARGSGVTIRLYSRRLPLLPGALEFAEMGIIPAGAYRNLDYVKPRLTVAESVQQARVDLISDPQTSGGLLVALPMEDAGALLTALRERDPDSAIIGAVVAQTEHTLEIV
;
A
#
# COMPACT_ATOMS: atom_id res chain seq x y z
N MET A 1 -11.08 -16.54 4.76
CA MET A 1 -10.42 -15.27 5.05
C MET A 1 -11.15 -14.18 4.28
N GLY A 2 -11.41 -13.03 4.86
CA GLY A 2 -12.19 -11.97 4.24
C GLY A 2 -12.73 -10.97 5.29
N PHE A 3 -14.03 -10.76 5.33
CA PHE A 3 -14.66 -9.71 6.15
C PHE A 3 -14.36 -9.76 7.65
N ASP A 4 -14.20 -10.94 8.24
CA ASP A 4 -14.04 -11.10 9.70
C ASP A 4 -12.69 -10.58 10.21
N THR A 5 -11.68 -10.51 9.34
CA THR A 5 -10.32 -10.10 9.66
C THR A 5 -9.87 -8.84 8.92
N SER A 6 -10.75 -8.24 8.07
CA SER A 6 -10.43 -7.08 7.22
C SER A 6 -9.16 -7.29 6.39
N ASP A 7 -8.94 -8.55 5.91
CA ASP A 7 -7.78 -8.86 5.07
C ASP A 7 -7.86 -8.10 3.73
N ASP A 8 -6.72 -7.81 3.12
CA ASP A 8 -6.60 -7.02 1.89
C ASP A 8 -7.33 -7.68 0.70
N ALA A 9 -7.44 -9.00 0.68
CA ALA A 9 -8.14 -9.75 -0.36
C ALA A 9 -8.94 -10.94 0.19
N CYS A 10 -9.90 -11.40 -0.62
CA CYS A 10 -10.62 -12.66 -0.35
C CYS A 10 -9.70 -13.86 -0.64
N VAL A 11 -9.58 -14.80 0.30
CA VAL A 11 -8.87 -16.06 0.10
C VAL A 11 -9.85 -17.22 0.10
N TYR A 12 -9.92 -17.96 -1.02
CA TYR A 12 -10.77 -19.13 -1.19
C TYR A 12 -9.93 -20.38 -1.42
N ARG A 13 -9.99 -21.35 -0.51
CA ARG A 13 -9.30 -22.63 -0.62
C ARG A 13 -9.91 -23.47 -1.72
N ILE A 14 -9.15 -23.86 -2.72
CA ILE A 14 -9.55 -24.72 -3.84
C ILE A 14 -9.22 -26.17 -3.54
N THR A 15 -7.97 -26.41 -3.11
CA THR A 15 -7.45 -27.73 -2.70
C THR A 15 -6.67 -27.61 -1.40
N ASP A 16 -6.07 -28.70 -0.93
CA ASP A 16 -5.17 -28.66 0.22
C ASP A 16 -3.85 -27.93 -0.06
N GLU A 17 -3.48 -27.77 -1.34
CA GLU A 17 -2.23 -27.14 -1.77
C GLU A 17 -2.44 -25.78 -2.43
N ILE A 18 -3.67 -25.43 -2.85
CA ILE A 18 -3.96 -24.21 -3.61
C ILE A 18 -5.12 -23.46 -2.99
N ALA A 19 -4.87 -22.18 -2.72
CA ALA A 19 -5.92 -21.19 -2.44
C ALA A 19 -5.84 -20.08 -3.50
N ALA A 20 -7.00 -19.60 -3.93
CA ALA A 20 -7.13 -18.43 -4.78
C ALA A 20 -7.25 -17.18 -3.91
N ILE A 21 -6.56 -16.13 -4.32
CA ILE A 21 -6.67 -14.77 -3.80
C ILE A 21 -7.43 -13.96 -4.85
N HIS A 22 -8.50 -13.27 -4.44
CA HIS A 22 -9.30 -12.43 -5.33
C HIS A 22 -9.40 -11.04 -4.74
N THR A 23 -9.04 -10.05 -5.54
CA THR A 23 -9.20 -8.64 -5.18
C THR A 23 -9.73 -7.84 -6.36
N VAL A 24 -10.26 -6.67 -6.07
CA VAL A 24 -10.71 -5.69 -7.05
C VAL A 24 -10.38 -4.28 -6.54
N ASP A 25 -9.62 -3.55 -7.34
CA ASP A 25 -9.25 -2.19 -6.99
C ASP A 25 -9.22 -1.29 -8.24
N PHE A 26 -9.84 -0.12 -8.15
CA PHE A 26 -9.87 0.88 -9.22
C PHE A 26 -10.16 2.27 -8.64
N PHE A 27 -9.61 3.29 -9.28
CA PHE A 27 -9.74 4.67 -8.82
C PHE A 27 -9.63 5.68 -9.96
N THR A 28 -9.90 6.94 -9.65
CA THR A 28 -9.80 8.08 -10.57
C THR A 28 -8.35 8.48 -10.82
N PRO A 29 -8.00 9.14 -11.94
CA PRO A 29 -6.64 9.57 -12.21
C PRO A 29 -6.03 10.42 -11.09
N ILE A 30 -4.81 10.04 -10.71
CA ILE A 30 -4.00 10.75 -9.72
C ILE A 30 -2.79 11.45 -10.33
N VAL A 31 -2.53 11.17 -11.60
CA VAL A 31 -1.52 11.79 -12.46
C VAL A 31 -2.12 12.11 -13.82
N ASP A 32 -1.58 13.10 -14.52
CA ASP A 32 -2.14 13.57 -15.80
C ASP A 32 -1.76 12.67 -16.98
N ASP A 33 -0.60 12.02 -16.94
CA ASP A 33 -0.19 11.11 -17.99
C ASP A 33 -1.00 9.80 -17.93
N PRO A 34 -1.78 9.47 -18.99
CA PRO A 34 -2.66 8.32 -18.99
C PRO A 34 -1.92 6.97 -18.95
N PHE A 35 -0.70 6.90 -19.49
CA PHE A 35 0.10 5.68 -19.42
C PHE A 35 0.57 5.42 -17.99
N TRP A 36 1.09 6.44 -17.31
CA TRP A 36 1.48 6.33 -15.91
C TRP A 36 0.30 6.07 -14.99
N PHE A 37 -0.86 6.68 -15.25
CA PHE A 37 -2.08 6.35 -14.52
C PHE A 37 -2.42 4.87 -14.65
N GLY A 38 -2.35 4.31 -15.88
CA GLY A 38 -2.56 2.88 -16.12
C GLY A 38 -1.58 1.99 -15.34
N GLN A 39 -0.29 2.35 -15.32
CA GLN A 39 0.73 1.63 -14.56
C GLN A 39 0.47 1.63 -13.05
N ILE A 40 0.15 2.80 -12.50
CA ILE A 40 -0.08 2.98 -11.05
C ILE A 40 -1.34 2.22 -10.62
N ALA A 41 -2.42 2.33 -11.38
CA ALA A 41 -3.67 1.65 -11.06
C ALA A 41 -3.51 0.11 -11.08
N ALA A 42 -2.75 -0.41 -12.05
CA ALA A 42 -2.45 -1.84 -12.10
C ALA A 42 -1.51 -2.26 -10.96
N ALA A 43 -0.48 -1.48 -10.64
CA ALA A 43 0.43 -1.78 -9.53
C ALA A 43 -0.31 -1.83 -8.18
N ASN A 44 -1.26 -0.90 -7.96
CA ASN A 44 -2.09 -0.87 -6.77
C ASN A 44 -2.99 -2.11 -6.68
N ALA A 45 -3.73 -2.44 -7.76
CA ALA A 45 -4.63 -3.59 -7.76
C ALA A 45 -3.92 -4.95 -7.63
N LEU A 46 -2.65 -5.05 -8.04
CA LEU A 46 -1.82 -6.25 -7.87
C LEU A 46 -1.27 -6.39 -6.44
N SER A 47 -1.26 -5.30 -5.67
CA SER A 47 -0.58 -5.21 -4.37
C SER A 47 -1.21 -6.10 -3.30
N ASP A 48 -2.53 -6.18 -3.23
CA ASP A 48 -3.25 -7.04 -2.28
C ASP A 48 -2.82 -8.50 -2.39
N VAL A 49 -2.60 -8.98 -3.63
CA VAL A 49 -2.15 -10.36 -3.84
C VAL A 49 -0.77 -10.57 -3.24
N TYR A 50 0.12 -9.59 -3.37
CA TYR A 50 1.45 -9.64 -2.76
C TYR A 50 1.40 -9.55 -1.23
N ALA A 51 0.54 -8.68 -0.68
CA ALA A 51 0.34 -8.54 0.77
C ALA A 51 -0.15 -9.84 1.41
N MET A 52 -0.99 -10.59 0.70
CA MET A 52 -1.47 -11.92 1.11
C MET A 52 -0.47 -13.07 0.87
N GLY A 53 0.78 -12.78 0.47
CA GLY A 53 1.82 -13.77 0.21
C GLY A 53 1.64 -14.57 -1.09
N GLY A 54 0.74 -14.12 -1.96
CA GLY A 54 0.41 -14.78 -3.22
C GLY A 54 1.20 -14.27 -4.42
N ARG A 55 0.93 -14.91 -5.57
CA ARG A 55 1.44 -14.50 -6.88
C ARG A 55 0.27 -14.18 -7.80
N PRO A 56 0.18 -12.96 -8.37
CA PRO A 56 -0.80 -12.62 -9.39
C PRO A 56 -0.70 -13.57 -10.58
N ALA A 57 -1.83 -14.01 -11.12
CA ALA A 57 -1.86 -14.93 -12.24
C ALA A 57 -2.72 -14.43 -13.40
N VAL A 58 -3.94 -13.99 -13.11
CA VAL A 58 -4.90 -13.51 -14.11
C VAL A 58 -5.54 -12.21 -13.60
N ALA A 59 -5.72 -11.25 -14.51
CA ALA A 59 -6.44 -10.03 -14.24
C ALA A 59 -7.46 -9.70 -15.33
N MET A 60 -8.47 -8.93 -14.94
CA MET A 60 -9.45 -8.34 -15.85
C MET A 60 -9.48 -6.82 -15.64
N ASN A 61 -9.47 -6.07 -16.74
CA ASN A 61 -9.58 -4.62 -16.72
C ASN A 61 -10.96 -4.18 -16.25
N LEU A 62 -11.00 -3.17 -15.38
CA LEU A 62 -12.18 -2.40 -15.04
C LEU A 62 -11.95 -0.98 -15.52
N LEU A 63 -12.75 -0.52 -16.46
CA LEU A 63 -12.57 0.80 -17.09
C LEU A 63 -13.90 1.55 -17.15
N CYS A 64 -13.93 2.71 -16.51
CA CYS A 64 -15.03 3.67 -16.62
C CYS A 64 -14.51 4.90 -17.34
N VAL A 65 -15.19 5.36 -18.39
CA VAL A 65 -14.71 6.49 -19.20
C VAL A 65 -15.83 7.43 -19.59
N PRO A 66 -15.62 8.75 -19.53
CA PRO A 66 -16.55 9.71 -20.09
C PRO A 66 -16.53 9.68 -21.62
N GLY A 67 -17.68 9.94 -22.24
CA GLY A 67 -17.82 9.90 -23.69
C GLY A 67 -16.95 10.91 -24.47
N CYS A 68 -16.39 11.90 -23.77
CA CYS A 68 -15.46 12.89 -24.34
C CYS A 68 -14.00 12.44 -24.35
N LEU A 69 -13.65 11.33 -23.66
CA LEU A 69 -12.27 10.87 -23.60
C LEU A 69 -11.83 10.27 -24.94
N SER A 70 -10.66 10.70 -25.43
CA SER A 70 -10.15 10.21 -26.72
C SER A 70 -9.78 8.73 -26.66
N GLN A 71 -9.94 8.04 -27.80
CA GLN A 71 -9.52 6.63 -27.91
C GLN A 71 -8.01 6.46 -27.65
N GLU A 72 -7.20 7.46 -28.00
CA GLU A 72 -5.75 7.45 -27.75
C GLU A 72 -5.46 7.48 -26.25
N THR A 73 -6.16 8.32 -25.48
CA THR A 73 -6.03 8.36 -24.02
C THR A 73 -6.42 7.03 -23.39
N ILE A 74 -7.55 6.45 -23.82
CA ILE A 74 -8.00 5.12 -23.37
C ILE A 74 -6.95 4.05 -23.68
N ARG A 75 -6.39 4.06 -24.90
CA ARG A 75 -5.36 3.13 -25.32
C ARG A 75 -4.12 3.22 -24.42
N LYS A 76 -3.66 4.43 -24.09
CA LYS A 76 -2.49 4.64 -23.22
C LYS A 76 -2.74 4.14 -21.80
N ILE A 77 -3.93 4.34 -21.23
CA ILE A 77 -4.29 3.80 -19.90
C ILE A 77 -4.16 2.27 -19.91
N LEU A 78 -4.79 1.62 -20.90
CA LEU A 78 -4.77 0.16 -21.03
C LEU A 78 -3.38 -0.39 -21.31
N GLU A 79 -2.56 0.33 -22.11
CA GLU A 79 -1.18 -0.02 -22.40
C GLU A 79 -0.31 0.03 -21.13
N GLY A 80 -0.47 1.08 -20.30
CA GLY A 80 0.22 1.20 -19.02
C GLY A 80 -0.14 0.05 -18.08
N GLY A 81 -1.43 -0.26 -17.93
CA GLY A 81 -1.90 -1.38 -17.11
C GLY A 81 -1.42 -2.74 -17.62
N HIS A 82 -1.44 -2.94 -18.94
CA HIS A 82 -0.94 -4.18 -19.57
C HIS A 82 0.56 -4.37 -19.31
N GLN A 83 1.37 -3.32 -19.50
CA GLN A 83 2.81 -3.41 -19.26
C GLN A 83 3.11 -3.77 -17.80
N LYS A 84 2.37 -3.19 -16.84
CA LYS A 84 2.53 -3.50 -15.42
C LYS A 84 2.10 -4.93 -15.08
N ALA A 85 1.03 -5.43 -15.68
CA ALA A 85 0.62 -6.83 -15.52
C ALA A 85 1.67 -7.80 -16.10
N VAL A 86 2.27 -7.49 -17.25
CA VAL A 86 3.37 -8.29 -17.83
C VAL A 86 4.59 -8.30 -16.89
N GLU A 87 4.96 -7.15 -16.30
CA GLU A 87 6.04 -7.06 -15.30
C GLU A 87 5.76 -7.97 -14.09
N ALA A 88 4.50 -8.06 -13.66
CA ALA A 88 4.05 -8.93 -12.56
C ALA A 88 3.94 -10.42 -12.94
N GLY A 89 4.14 -10.78 -14.22
CA GLY A 89 3.86 -12.12 -14.71
C GLY A 89 2.38 -12.48 -14.72
N CYS A 90 1.49 -11.49 -14.73
CA CYS A 90 0.05 -11.60 -14.67
C CYS A 90 -0.56 -11.44 -16.07
N VAL A 91 -1.48 -12.33 -16.47
CA VAL A 91 -2.15 -12.27 -17.77
C VAL A 91 -3.43 -11.44 -17.67
N ILE A 92 -3.55 -10.38 -18.47
CA ILE A 92 -4.85 -9.70 -18.65
C ILE A 92 -5.69 -10.51 -19.64
N ALA A 93 -6.75 -11.14 -19.12
CA ALA A 93 -7.60 -12.06 -19.89
C ALA A 93 -8.83 -11.39 -20.51
N GLY A 94 -9.07 -10.11 -20.24
CA GLY A 94 -10.23 -9.36 -20.69
C GLY A 94 -10.58 -8.22 -19.77
N GLY A 95 -11.86 -7.91 -19.66
CA GLY A 95 -12.36 -6.87 -18.77
C GLY A 95 -13.72 -6.33 -19.18
N HIS A 96 -14.14 -5.25 -18.52
CA HIS A 96 -15.38 -4.56 -18.81
C HIS A 96 -15.18 -3.06 -18.86
N THR A 97 -15.84 -2.39 -19.80
CA THR A 97 -15.82 -0.94 -19.96
C THR A 97 -17.24 -0.41 -19.87
N ILE A 98 -17.42 0.63 -19.07
CA ILE A 98 -18.70 1.34 -18.98
C ILE A 98 -18.49 2.85 -19.24
N GLN A 99 -19.55 3.53 -19.66
CA GLN A 99 -19.57 4.98 -19.68
C GLN A 99 -19.86 5.50 -18.27
N ASP A 100 -19.08 6.50 -17.84
CA ASP A 100 -19.22 7.19 -16.54
C ASP A 100 -18.83 8.66 -16.74
N ASP A 101 -19.19 9.51 -15.82
CA ASP A 101 -18.83 10.95 -15.87
C ASP A 101 -17.36 11.19 -15.53
N GLU A 102 -16.74 10.29 -14.74
CA GLU A 102 -15.34 10.36 -14.36
C GLU A 102 -14.57 9.14 -14.86
N PRO A 103 -13.35 9.31 -15.40
CA PRO A 103 -12.52 8.18 -15.75
C PRO A 103 -12.10 7.43 -14.49
N LYS A 104 -12.20 6.10 -14.51
CA LYS A 104 -11.69 5.21 -13.46
C LYS A 104 -11.06 4.00 -14.13
N TYR A 105 -9.94 3.54 -13.60
CA TYR A 105 -9.26 2.36 -14.10
C TYR A 105 -8.67 1.55 -12.95
N GLY A 106 -8.65 0.26 -13.13
CA GLY A 106 -8.02 -0.71 -12.25
C GLY A 106 -8.23 -2.13 -12.73
N LEU A 107 -7.99 -3.08 -11.85
CA LEU A 107 -8.04 -4.50 -12.17
C LEU A 107 -8.88 -5.27 -11.14
N CYS A 108 -9.54 -6.30 -11.62
CA CYS A 108 -9.93 -7.45 -10.79
C CYS A 108 -8.84 -8.50 -10.95
N VAL A 109 -8.15 -8.85 -9.86
CA VAL A 109 -6.97 -9.72 -9.90
C VAL A 109 -7.27 -11.05 -9.21
N THR A 110 -6.82 -12.13 -9.83
CA THR A 110 -6.76 -13.46 -9.22
C THR A 110 -5.30 -13.88 -9.11
N GLY A 111 -4.90 -14.22 -7.89
CA GLY A 111 -3.61 -14.82 -7.60
C GLY A 111 -3.75 -16.15 -6.89
N TYR A 112 -2.63 -16.83 -6.66
CA TYR A 112 -2.59 -18.10 -5.96
C TYR A 112 -1.54 -18.12 -4.86
N VAL A 113 -1.85 -18.86 -3.80
CA VAL A 113 -0.96 -19.11 -2.67
C VAL A 113 -1.21 -20.52 -2.12
N HIS A 114 -0.22 -21.12 -1.48
CA HIS A 114 -0.48 -22.31 -0.66
C HIS A 114 -1.29 -21.89 0.57
N PRO A 115 -2.39 -22.60 0.96
CA PRO A 115 -3.26 -22.19 2.05
C PRO A 115 -2.53 -21.88 3.36
N ASP A 116 -1.51 -22.69 3.71
CA ASP A 116 -0.74 -22.53 4.94
C ASP A 116 0.31 -21.39 4.87
N LYS A 117 0.51 -20.80 3.68
CA LYS A 117 1.43 -19.66 3.45
C LYS A 117 0.71 -18.36 3.20
N ALA A 118 -0.62 -18.36 3.23
CA ALA A 118 -1.39 -17.14 3.09
C ALA A 118 -1.14 -16.22 4.29
N LEU A 119 -0.61 -15.02 4.02
CA LEU A 119 -0.40 -14.00 5.03
C LEU A 119 -1.72 -13.32 5.39
N ARG A 120 -1.74 -12.65 6.52
CA ARG A 120 -2.90 -11.92 7.03
C ARG A 120 -2.46 -10.58 7.57
N ASN A 121 -3.37 -9.64 7.63
CA ASN A 121 -3.13 -8.35 8.29
C ASN A 121 -3.18 -8.45 9.82
N VAL A 122 -3.52 -9.61 10.39
CA VAL A 122 -3.60 -9.89 11.84
C VAL A 122 -2.66 -11.00 12.24
N GLY A 123 -2.24 -11.02 13.52
CA GLY A 123 -1.35 -12.03 14.07
C GLY A 123 -0.02 -11.48 14.59
N ALA A 124 0.16 -10.16 14.53
CA ALA A 124 1.33 -9.49 15.10
C ALA A 124 1.48 -9.78 16.61
N ARG A 125 2.70 -9.93 17.09
CA ARG A 125 3.01 -10.36 18.47
C ARG A 125 3.87 -9.33 19.20
N PRO A 126 3.70 -9.15 20.51
CA PRO A 126 4.63 -8.33 21.29
C PRO A 126 6.08 -8.80 21.11
N GLY A 127 6.96 -7.87 20.77
CA GLY A 127 8.37 -8.14 20.44
C GLY A 127 8.68 -8.09 18.95
N ASP A 128 7.66 -8.03 18.08
CA ASP A 128 7.87 -7.89 16.65
C ASP A 128 8.44 -6.52 16.28
N ALA A 129 9.26 -6.51 15.23
CA ALA A 129 9.58 -5.32 14.47
C ALA A 129 8.48 -5.04 13.44
N LEU A 130 8.31 -3.77 13.11
CA LEU A 130 7.49 -3.33 11.98
C LEU A 130 8.40 -2.80 10.87
N VAL A 131 8.31 -3.41 9.69
CA VAL A 131 9.05 -3.02 8.49
C VAL A 131 8.08 -2.44 7.48
N LEU A 132 8.42 -1.28 6.91
CA LEU A 132 7.72 -0.64 5.79
C LEU A 132 8.61 -0.66 4.55
N THR A 133 8.08 -1.10 3.40
CA THR A 133 8.90 -1.38 2.20
C THR A 133 8.94 -0.26 1.17
N LYS A 134 8.04 0.72 1.23
CA LYS A 134 8.09 1.93 0.39
C LYS A 134 7.96 3.19 1.25
N PRO A 135 8.47 4.33 0.78
CA PRO A 135 8.34 5.61 1.48
C PRO A 135 6.89 6.11 1.46
N LEU A 136 6.55 6.92 2.47
CA LEU A 136 5.26 7.60 2.61
C LEU A 136 5.30 8.98 1.93
N GLY A 137 4.10 9.54 1.72
CA GLY A 137 3.91 10.91 1.25
C GLY A 137 3.27 11.01 -0.15
N THR A 138 2.74 9.91 -0.70
CA THR A 138 2.14 9.92 -2.04
C THR A 138 0.91 10.83 -2.12
N GLY A 139 0.06 10.87 -1.07
CA GLY A 139 -1.12 11.72 -1.04
C GLY A 139 -0.76 13.21 -0.91
N VAL A 140 0.19 13.55 -0.03
CA VAL A 140 0.72 14.91 0.10
C VAL A 140 1.31 15.39 -1.22
N LEU A 141 2.19 14.57 -1.84
CA LEU A 141 2.86 14.96 -3.09
C LEU A 141 1.91 14.99 -4.30
N THR A 142 0.91 14.11 -4.39
CA THR A 142 -0.11 14.22 -5.45
C THR A 142 -0.98 15.46 -5.28
N THR A 143 -1.20 15.90 -4.04
CA THR A 143 -1.88 17.18 -3.75
C THR A 143 -1.03 18.36 -4.16
N ALA A 144 0.28 18.34 -3.87
CA ALA A 144 1.23 19.35 -4.32
C ALA A 144 1.38 19.38 -5.86
N ALA A 145 1.39 18.20 -6.52
CA ALA A 145 1.45 18.08 -7.98
C ALA A 145 0.24 18.75 -8.65
N LYS A 146 -0.98 18.57 -8.12
CA LYS A 146 -2.20 19.23 -8.62
C LYS A 146 -2.17 20.76 -8.50
N ALA A 147 -1.29 21.28 -7.66
CA ALA A 147 -1.07 22.71 -7.47
C ALA A 147 0.20 23.22 -8.21
N ASP A 148 0.78 22.40 -9.09
CA ASP A 148 2.02 22.70 -9.85
C ASP A 148 3.20 23.11 -8.94
N LEU A 149 3.33 22.49 -7.75
CA LEU A 149 4.35 22.84 -6.75
C LEU A 149 5.57 21.90 -6.76
N LEU A 150 5.49 20.76 -7.47
CA LEU A 150 6.58 19.79 -7.48
C LEU A 150 7.66 20.17 -8.49
N GLU A 151 8.91 20.03 -8.08
CA GLU A 151 10.03 19.99 -9.02
C GLU A 151 9.97 18.70 -9.87
N PRO A 152 10.45 18.71 -11.13
CA PRO A 152 10.41 17.56 -12.04
C PRO A 152 10.96 16.27 -11.41
N GLU A 153 12.06 16.34 -10.66
CA GLU A 153 12.68 15.19 -10.01
C GLU A 153 11.79 14.61 -8.89
N GLN A 154 11.09 15.47 -8.13
CA GLN A 154 10.14 15.04 -7.11
C GLN A 154 8.94 14.33 -7.74
N TYR A 155 8.42 14.89 -8.85
CA TYR A 155 7.34 14.27 -9.61
C TYR A 155 7.72 12.90 -10.15
N ASP A 156 8.89 12.77 -10.75
CA ASP A 156 9.41 11.49 -11.26
C ASP A 156 9.56 10.45 -10.14
N ARG A 157 10.11 10.83 -8.99
CA ARG A 157 10.24 9.95 -7.83
C ARG A 157 8.88 9.49 -7.31
N LEU A 158 7.90 10.39 -7.24
CA LEU A 158 6.54 10.10 -6.83
C LEU A 158 5.89 9.06 -7.77
N VAL A 159 5.90 9.32 -9.08
CA VAL A 159 5.29 8.46 -10.10
C VAL A 159 5.92 7.07 -10.10
N HIS A 160 7.26 6.99 -10.08
CA HIS A 160 7.97 5.73 -10.06
C HIS A 160 7.73 4.95 -8.76
N SER A 161 7.62 5.62 -7.61
CA SER A 161 7.28 4.97 -6.35
C SER A 161 5.89 4.32 -6.38
N MET A 162 4.89 5.04 -6.91
CA MET A 162 3.53 4.53 -7.06
C MET A 162 3.42 3.40 -8.10
N ALA A 163 4.16 3.50 -9.21
CA ALA A 163 4.16 2.48 -10.26
C ALA A 163 4.99 1.23 -9.93
N ARG A 164 5.80 1.25 -8.87
CA ARG A 164 6.62 0.10 -8.46
C ARG A 164 5.77 -1.00 -7.86
N LEU A 165 5.95 -2.23 -8.34
CA LEU A 165 5.29 -3.42 -7.78
C LEU A 165 5.83 -3.75 -6.37
N ASN A 166 4.98 -4.30 -5.52
CA ASN A 166 5.38 -4.92 -4.26
C ASN A 166 5.92 -6.36 -4.44
N ALA A 167 6.17 -6.79 -5.68
CA ALA A 167 6.63 -8.14 -6.02
C ALA A 167 7.95 -8.51 -5.35
N HIS A 168 8.96 -7.62 -5.40
CA HIS A 168 10.26 -7.87 -4.76
C HIS A 168 10.14 -7.92 -3.24
N ALA A 169 9.34 -7.02 -2.65
CA ALA A 169 9.08 -7.04 -1.22
C ALA A 169 8.40 -8.35 -0.79
N ALA A 170 7.39 -8.81 -1.53
CA ALA A 170 6.73 -10.10 -1.28
C ALA A 170 7.68 -11.29 -1.44
N GLU A 171 8.58 -11.24 -2.43
CA GLU A 171 9.62 -12.27 -2.60
C GLU A 171 10.54 -12.31 -1.38
N ALA A 172 11.06 -11.17 -0.91
CA ALA A 172 11.91 -11.08 0.27
C ALA A 172 11.18 -11.57 1.54
N VAL A 173 9.92 -11.16 1.73
CA VAL A 173 9.06 -11.62 2.83
C VAL A 173 8.85 -13.12 2.78
N SER A 174 8.68 -13.73 1.61
CA SER A 174 8.48 -15.18 1.45
C SER A 174 9.70 -16.02 1.84
N GLN A 175 10.89 -15.43 1.94
CA GLN A 175 12.13 -16.07 2.37
C GLN A 175 12.35 -15.99 3.89
N CYS A 176 11.56 -15.18 4.60
CA CYS A 176 11.67 -15.08 6.05
C CYS A 176 11.16 -16.36 6.72
N PRO A 177 11.81 -16.81 7.80
CA PRO A 177 11.40 -18.01 8.54
C PRO A 177 9.98 -17.88 9.10
N GLU A 178 9.63 -16.71 9.61
CA GLU A 178 8.33 -16.42 10.23
C GLU A 178 7.89 -14.99 9.92
N ILE A 179 6.62 -14.83 9.49
CA ILE A 179 5.94 -13.56 9.33
C ILE A 179 4.64 -13.64 10.12
N HIS A 180 4.43 -12.71 11.03
CA HIS A 180 3.27 -12.74 11.92
C HIS A 180 2.07 -12.00 11.32
N ALA A 181 2.29 -10.85 10.66
CA ALA A 181 1.26 -10.12 9.94
C ALA A 181 1.85 -9.34 8.76
N CYS A 182 1.05 -9.16 7.72
CA CYS A 182 1.41 -8.39 6.54
C CYS A 182 0.16 -7.76 5.95
N THR A 183 0.25 -6.49 5.53
CA THR A 183 -0.75 -5.76 4.74
C THR A 183 -0.02 -4.78 3.83
N ASP A 184 -0.65 -4.26 2.80
CA ASP A 184 -0.11 -3.11 2.09
C ASP A 184 -0.67 -1.80 2.66
N VAL A 185 0.00 -0.69 2.40
CA VAL A 185 -0.39 0.62 2.92
C VAL A 185 -1.01 1.45 1.80
N THR A 186 -2.34 1.62 1.83
CA THR A 186 -3.10 2.33 0.81
C THR A 186 -3.94 3.49 1.37
N GLY A 187 -5.20 3.61 0.99
CA GLY A 187 -6.06 4.76 1.23
C GLY A 187 -6.29 5.16 2.70
N PHE A 188 -6.18 4.23 3.63
CA PHE A 188 -6.29 4.52 5.07
C PHE A 188 -4.99 5.04 5.70
N GLY A 189 -3.92 5.17 4.89
CA GLY A 189 -2.61 5.59 5.35
C GLY A 189 -1.95 4.56 6.28
N LEU A 190 -0.69 4.79 6.63
CA LEU A 190 -0.01 3.93 7.60
C LEU A 190 -0.77 3.83 8.92
N LEU A 191 -1.42 4.94 9.34
CA LEU A 191 -2.16 5.01 10.59
C LEU A 191 -3.33 4.02 10.62
N GLY A 192 -4.16 3.99 9.57
CA GLY A 192 -5.33 3.12 9.50
C GLY A 192 -4.94 1.64 9.43
N HIS A 193 -4.00 1.28 8.54
CA HIS A 193 -3.57 -0.12 8.39
C HIS A 193 -2.84 -0.64 9.65
N ALA A 194 -2.05 0.20 10.33
CA ALA A 194 -1.45 -0.17 11.61
C ALA A 194 -2.51 -0.35 12.73
N ASP A 195 -3.57 0.48 12.76
CA ASP A 195 -4.69 0.31 13.71
C ASP A 195 -5.46 -1.00 13.46
N GLU A 196 -5.71 -1.34 12.19
CA GLU A 196 -6.36 -2.61 11.82
C GLU A 196 -5.50 -3.80 12.25
N MET A 197 -4.20 -3.78 11.95
CA MET A 197 -3.25 -4.81 12.39
C MET A 197 -3.20 -4.93 13.91
N ALA A 198 -3.12 -3.82 14.64
CA ALA A 198 -3.06 -3.81 16.10
C ALA A 198 -4.33 -4.38 16.73
N ARG A 199 -5.50 -3.91 16.27
CA ARG A 199 -6.81 -4.35 16.78
C ARG A 199 -7.05 -5.83 16.51
N GLY A 200 -6.82 -6.26 15.28
CA GLY A 200 -7.01 -7.66 14.89
C GLY A 200 -6.07 -8.62 15.61
N SER A 201 -4.90 -8.14 16.03
CA SER A 201 -3.89 -8.91 16.75
C SER A 201 -4.00 -8.81 18.28
N GLY A 202 -4.79 -7.88 18.83
CA GLY A 202 -4.91 -7.67 20.27
C GLY A 202 -3.64 -7.10 20.90
N VAL A 203 -2.97 -6.19 20.21
CA VAL A 203 -1.67 -5.60 20.61
C VAL A 203 -1.69 -4.07 20.49
N THR A 204 -0.61 -3.42 20.91
CA THR A 204 -0.34 -2.03 20.61
C THR A 204 0.82 -1.92 19.64
N ILE A 205 0.67 -1.12 18.58
CA ILE A 205 1.74 -0.80 17.63
C ILE A 205 2.34 0.56 17.99
N ARG A 206 3.67 0.59 18.15
CA ARG A 206 4.44 1.79 18.39
C ARG A 206 5.20 2.20 17.14
N LEU A 207 4.85 3.37 16.56
CA LEU A 207 5.49 3.94 15.39
C LEU A 207 6.56 4.96 15.77
N TYR A 208 7.74 4.82 15.20
CA TYR A 208 8.87 5.74 15.39
C TYR A 208 8.83 6.84 14.33
N SER A 209 8.22 7.97 14.62
CA SER A 209 7.95 9.06 13.67
C SER A 209 9.19 9.54 12.89
N ARG A 210 10.37 9.49 13.52
CA ARG A 210 11.64 9.90 12.90
C ARG A 210 12.30 8.83 12.02
N ARG A 211 11.80 7.58 12.05
CA ARG A 211 12.33 6.46 11.25
C ARG A 211 11.50 6.18 10.00
N LEU A 212 10.43 6.92 9.79
CA LEU A 212 9.59 6.76 8.61
C LEU A 212 10.38 7.15 7.36
N PRO A 213 10.45 6.26 6.36
CA PRO A 213 10.95 6.63 5.04
C PRO A 213 9.93 7.56 4.37
N LEU A 214 10.39 8.69 3.86
CA LEU A 214 9.55 9.69 3.22
C LEU A 214 10.03 9.97 1.81
N LEU A 215 9.10 10.20 0.90
CA LEU A 215 9.41 10.72 -0.42
C LEU A 215 10.02 12.13 -0.31
N PRO A 216 10.99 12.48 -1.17
CA PRO A 216 11.59 13.82 -1.17
C PRO A 216 10.55 14.92 -1.31
N GLY A 217 10.57 15.90 -0.39
CA GLY A 217 9.62 17.00 -0.34
C GLY A 217 8.35 16.73 0.48
N ALA A 218 8.04 15.47 0.83
CA ALA A 218 6.81 15.16 1.52
C ALA A 218 6.68 15.84 2.90
N LEU A 219 7.77 15.90 3.66
CA LEU A 219 7.77 16.56 4.97
C LEU A 219 7.61 18.08 4.83
N GLU A 220 8.33 18.68 3.91
CA GLU A 220 8.28 20.13 3.63
C GLU A 220 6.88 20.56 3.23
N PHE A 221 6.23 19.83 2.31
CA PHE A 221 4.85 20.14 1.90
C PHE A 221 3.84 19.89 3.03
N ALA A 222 4.05 18.87 3.85
CA ALA A 222 3.21 18.66 5.04
C ALA A 222 3.37 19.81 6.07
N GLU A 223 4.59 20.30 6.30
CA GLU A 223 4.85 21.47 7.16
C GLU A 223 4.22 22.75 6.60
N MET A 224 4.09 22.88 5.28
CA MET A 224 3.35 23.96 4.62
C MET A 224 1.82 23.81 4.70
N GLY A 225 1.32 22.70 5.25
CA GLY A 225 -0.11 22.41 5.36
C GLY A 225 -0.76 21.87 4.07
N ILE A 226 0.04 21.39 3.12
CA ILE A 226 -0.48 20.75 1.90
C ILE A 226 -0.82 19.30 2.23
N ILE A 227 -1.98 19.10 2.83
CA ILE A 227 -2.46 17.82 3.34
C ILE A 227 -3.76 17.45 2.62
N PRO A 228 -3.87 16.23 2.02
CA PRO A 228 -5.11 15.80 1.41
C PRO A 228 -6.21 15.60 2.46
N ALA A 229 -7.45 15.90 2.09
CA ALA A 229 -8.61 15.76 2.98
C ALA A 229 -8.77 14.32 3.54
N GLY A 230 -8.25 13.31 2.81
CA GLY A 230 -8.20 11.92 3.27
C GLY A 230 -7.42 11.73 4.55
N ALA A 231 -6.28 12.44 4.71
CA ALA A 231 -5.44 12.34 5.90
C ALA A 231 -6.18 12.75 7.18
N TYR A 232 -6.95 13.84 7.12
CA TYR A 232 -7.76 14.27 8.27
C TYR A 232 -8.83 13.24 8.63
N ARG A 233 -9.51 12.64 7.64
CA ARG A 233 -10.51 11.58 7.88
C ARG A 233 -9.88 10.34 8.51
N ASN A 234 -8.71 9.93 8.02
CA ASN A 234 -7.95 8.79 8.58
C ASN A 234 -7.54 9.06 10.02
N LEU A 235 -7.02 10.26 10.31
CA LEU A 235 -6.67 10.67 11.67
C LEU A 235 -7.88 10.68 12.60
N ASP A 236 -8.99 11.30 12.20
CA ASP A 236 -10.20 11.38 13.01
C ASP A 236 -10.77 9.99 13.33
N TYR A 237 -10.71 9.06 12.38
CA TYR A 237 -11.16 7.68 12.57
C TYR A 237 -10.33 6.93 13.64
N VAL A 238 -9.01 7.12 13.64
CA VAL A 238 -8.10 6.41 14.56
C VAL A 238 -7.91 7.15 15.88
N LYS A 239 -8.12 8.46 15.91
CA LYS A 239 -7.88 9.35 17.08
C LYS A 239 -8.35 8.82 18.44
N PRO A 240 -9.52 8.15 18.59
CA PRO A 240 -9.94 7.61 19.89
C PRO A 240 -9.04 6.49 20.43
N ARG A 241 -8.15 5.94 19.61
CA ARG A 241 -7.28 4.80 19.93
C ARG A 241 -5.80 5.12 19.73
N LEU A 242 -5.47 6.41 19.59
CA LEU A 242 -4.14 6.90 19.27
C LEU A 242 -3.57 7.71 20.43
N THR A 243 -2.30 7.46 20.77
CA THR A 243 -1.49 8.34 21.60
C THR A 243 -0.34 8.90 20.77
N VAL A 244 -0.11 10.20 20.86
CA VAL A 244 0.99 10.89 20.19
C VAL A 244 1.86 11.57 21.26
N ALA A 245 3.16 11.29 21.26
CA ALA A 245 4.08 11.91 22.18
C ALA A 245 4.23 13.43 21.87
N GLU A 246 4.35 14.26 22.88
CA GLU A 246 4.44 15.73 22.74
C GLU A 246 5.62 16.18 21.85
N SER A 247 6.66 15.36 21.73
CA SER A 247 7.84 15.64 20.90
C SER A 247 7.63 15.42 19.40
N VAL A 248 6.49 14.81 18.99
CA VAL A 248 6.20 14.50 17.60
C VAL A 248 5.61 15.72 16.90
N GLN A 249 6.23 16.12 15.79
CA GLN A 249 5.74 17.21 14.96
C GLN A 249 4.42 16.84 14.27
N GLN A 250 3.47 17.77 14.19
CA GLN A 250 2.16 17.53 13.56
C GLN A 250 2.29 17.06 12.10
N ALA A 251 3.21 17.63 11.31
CA ALA A 251 3.44 17.22 9.93
C ALA A 251 3.81 15.72 9.79
N ARG A 252 4.45 15.12 10.80
CA ARG A 252 4.73 13.67 10.79
C ARG A 252 3.47 12.85 11.10
N VAL A 253 2.59 13.34 11.97
CA VAL A 253 1.28 12.71 12.22
C VAL A 253 0.44 12.76 10.94
N ASP A 254 0.45 13.89 10.24
CA ASP A 254 -0.25 14.09 8.99
C ASP A 254 0.25 13.12 7.90
N LEU A 255 1.59 12.91 7.79
CA LEU A 255 2.19 11.96 6.86
C LEU A 255 1.90 10.48 7.20
N ILE A 256 1.79 10.13 8.50
CA ILE A 256 1.38 8.79 8.93
C ILE A 256 -0.08 8.54 8.56
N SER A 257 -0.91 9.59 8.56
CA SER A 257 -2.33 9.56 8.22
C SER A 257 -2.59 9.70 6.71
N ASP A 258 -1.56 10.10 5.93
CA ASP A 258 -1.65 10.41 4.51
C ASP A 258 -2.09 9.19 3.70
N PRO A 259 -3.20 9.28 2.92
CA PRO A 259 -3.58 8.20 2.02
C PRO A 259 -2.47 7.88 1.03
N GLN A 260 -2.07 6.61 0.97
CA GLN A 260 -1.06 6.18 0.01
C GLN A 260 -1.73 5.58 -1.23
N THR A 261 -1.19 5.88 -2.39
CA THR A 261 -1.51 5.19 -3.63
C THR A 261 -0.40 4.21 -3.95
N SER A 262 -0.75 2.94 -4.07
CA SER A 262 0.21 1.85 -4.33
C SER A 262 1.40 1.91 -3.36
N GLY A 263 1.11 1.99 -2.06
CA GLY A 263 2.13 2.05 -1.02
C GLY A 263 2.88 0.72 -0.84
N GLY A 264 3.76 0.69 0.15
CA GLY A 264 4.58 -0.49 0.47
C GLY A 264 3.85 -1.49 1.35
N LEU A 265 4.47 -2.65 1.55
CA LEU A 265 4.02 -3.61 2.53
C LEU A 265 4.41 -3.15 3.94
N LEU A 266 3.50 -3.33 4.88
CA LEU A 266 3.72 -3.23 6.32
C LEU A 266 3.81 -4.64 6.89
N VAL A 267 4.97 -5.01 7.40
CA VAL A 267 5.27 -6.38 7.82
C VAL A 267 5.62 -6.41 9.30
N ALA A 268 4.94 -7.26 10.07
CA ALA A 268 5.29 -7.59 11.44
C ALA A 268 5.98 -8.95 11.50
N LEU A 269 7.19 -9.00 12.09
CA LEU A 269 8.01 -10.20 12.17
C LEU A 269 8.92 -10.15 13.41
N PRO A 270 9.48 -11.30 13.86
CA PRO A 270 10.42 -11.30 14.97
C PRO A 270 11.56 -10.29 14.79
N MET A 271 11.89 -9.53 15.85
CA MET A 271 12.93 -8.48 15.79
C MET A 271 14.29 -9.03 15.32
N GLU A 272 14.60 -10.27 15.63
CA GLU A 272 15.85 -10.95 15.22
C GLU A 272 15.96 -11.15 13.71
N ASP A 273 14.83 -11.34 13.02
CA ASP A 273 14.79 -11.57 11.57
C ASP A 273 14.69 -10.25 10.76
N ALA A 274 14.29 -9.16 11.41
CA ALA A 274 14.06 -7.88 10.75
C ALA A 274 15.30 -7.31 10.03
N GLY A 275 16.49 -7.55 10.58
CA GLY A 275 17.75 -7.12 9.97
C GLY A 275 18.06 -7.85 8.66
N ALA A 276 17.79 -9.16 8.60
CA ALA A 276 17.98 -9.98 7.40
C ALA A 276 16.97 -9.58 6.31
N LEU A 277 15.68 -9.42 6.68
CA LEU A 277 14.65 -8.94 5.76
C LEU A 277 15.02 -7.56 5.19
N LEU A 278 15.43 -6.62 6.05
CA LEU A 278 15.80 -5.28 5.61
C LEU A 278 16.98 -5.28 4.64
N THR A 279 17.94 -6.16 4.84
CA THR A 279 19.09 -6.33 3.91
C THR A 279 18.62 -6.82 2.54
N ALA A 280 17.77 -7.84 2.50
CA ALA A 280 17.21 -8.36 1.24
C ALA A 280 16.34 -7.32 0.53
N LEU A 281 15.48 -6.61 1.26
CA LEU A 281 14.63 -5.56 0.69
C LEU A 281 15.45 -4.46 0.02
N ARG A 282 16.53 -3.98 0.68
CA ARG A 282 17.31 -2.85 0.21
C ARG A 282 18.10 -3.08 -1.06
N GLU A 283 18.17 -4.30 -1.56
CA GLU A 283 18.75 -4.60 -2.88
C GLU A 283 17.99 -3.89 -4.01
N ARG A 284 16.66 -3.75 -3.90
CA ARG A 284 15.79 -3.12 -4.91
C ARG A 284 14.85 -2.06 -4.34
N ASP A 285 14.59 -2.11 -3.04
CA ASP A 285 13.73 -1.20 -2.28
C ASP A 285 14.56 -0.45 -1.22
N PRO A 286 15.47 0.47 -1.63
CA PRO A 286 16.46 1.08 -0.74
C PRO A 286 15.84 1.90 0.39
N ASP A 287 14.61 2.38 0.21
CA ASP A 287 13.87 3.18 1.19
C ASP A 287 13.21 2.33 2.30
N SER A 288 13.31 0.99 2.22
CA SER A 288 12.74 0.10 3.24
C SER A 288 13.36 0.37 4.62
N ALA A 289 12.51 0.38 5.66
CA ALA A 289 12.93 0.74 7.01
C ALA A 289 12.16 -0.02 8.09
N ILE A 290 12.83 -0.24 9.24
CA ILE A 290 12.16 -0.62 10.48
C ILE A 290 11.58 0.65 11.09
N ILE A 291 10.27 0.76 11.09
CA ILE A 291 9.53 1.98 11.45
C ILE A 291 8.87 1.92 12.81
N GLY A 292 8.90 0.78 13.48
CA GLY A 292 8.19 0.61 14.73
C GLY A 292 8.42 -0.76 15.37
N ALA A 293 7.66 -1.01 16.41
CA ALA A 293 7.62 -2.29 17.13
C ALA A 293 6.22 -2.59 17.63
N VAL A 294 5.92 -3.86 17.81
CA VAL A 294 4.71 -4.35 18.45
C VAL A 294 4.99 -4.55 19.95
N VAL A 295 4.11 -4.03 20.78
CA VAL A 295 4.19 -4.17 22.25
C VAL A 295 2.92 -4.81 22.81
N ALA A 296 2.98 -5.28 24.05
CA ALA A 296 1.77 -5.77 24.71
C ALA A 296 0.67 -4.71 24.69
N GLN A 297 -0.58 -5.15 24.60
CA GLN A 297 -1.73 -4.25 24.51
C GLN A 297 -1.73 -3.26 25.68
N THR A 298 -1.82 -1.97 25.35
CA THR A 298 -1.98 -0.87 26.29
C THR A 298 -3.41 -0.32 26.23
N GLU A 299 -3.64 0.88 26.77
CA GLU A 299 -4.94 1.56 26.65
C GLU A 299 -5.30 1.89 25.19
N HIS A 300 -4.29 2.15 24.37
CA HIS A 300 -4.44 2.53 22.96
C HIS A 300 -3.86 1.47 22.03
N THR A 301 -4.42 1.36 20.83
CA THR A 301 -3.91 0.42 19.80
C THR A 301 -2.67 0.97 19.10
N LEU A 302 -2.53 2.31 19.05
CA LEU A 302 -1.41 2.98 18.41
C LEU A 302 -0.75 4.00 19.32
N GLU A 303 0.59 4.03 19.25
CA GLU A 303 1.45 5.02 19.86
C GLU A 303 2.40 5.61 18.80
N ILE A 304 2.45 6.93 18.63
CA ILE A 304 3.44 7.63 17.80
C ILE A 304 4.46 8.29 18.72
N VAL A 305 5.76 7.93 18.54
CA VAL A 305 6.86 8.42 19.38
C VAL A 305 8.00 9.00 18.53
#